data_c76a3f7367198c9d63e26b073552c1be
#
_entry.id   c76a3f7367198c9d63e26b073552c1be
#
_cell.length_a   1.000
_cell.length_b   1.000
_cell.length_c   1.000
_cell.angle_alpha   90.00
_cell.angle_beta   90.00
_cell.angle_gamma   90.00
#
_symmetry.space_group_name_H-M   'P 1'
#
loop_
_entity.id
_entity.type
_entity.pdbx_description
1 polymer ?
#
loop_
_entity_poly.entity_id
_entity_poly.type
_entity_poly.pdbx_seq_one_letter_code
_entity_poly.pdbx_strand_id
1 'polypeptide(L)'
;MLFLDKVSKRYADNTDALNGVSLLIKPKEFVSIVGHSGAGKTTLLKMILAEEKPTEGDVTFENINIHKIRKSDMNEYRRRIGTVFQDFRLLADKTAYENVAFAMEAAGRTEEEIHADVPHVLELVDLGTKMHNFPHQLSGGEKQRVAIARAIVNQPDIIIADEPTGNLDPKTAYEIVQILKKINDLGTTVILTTHNTGVVDHIGKRVISMRDGMVVMDSDKGEFVV
;
A
#
# COMPACT_ATOMS: atom_id res chain seq x y z
N MET A 1 -12.04 -7.01 6.30
CA MET A 1 -12.15 -7.93 5.16
C MET A 1 -12.42 -7.10 3.91
N LEU A 2 -11.60 -7.23 2.88
CA LEU A 2 -11.75 -6.57 1.58
C LEU A 2 -12.18 -7.61 0.54
N PHE A 3 -13.25 -7.32 -0.20
CA PHE A 3 -13.75 -8.24 -1.22
C PHE A 3 -14.07 -7.48 -2.51
N LEU A 4 -13.53 -7.98 -3.60
CA LEU A 4 -13.85 -7.57 -4.97
C LEU A 4 -14.73 -8.65 -5.59
N ASP A 5 -15.87 -8.26 -6.14
CA ASP A 5 -16.83 -9.16 -6.78
C ASP A 5 -16.98 -8.81 -8.26
N LYS A 6 -16.40 -9.62 -9.13
CA LYS A 6 -16.43 -9.50 -10.60
C LYS A 6 -16.12 -8.09 -11.10
N VAL A 7 -15.08 -7.48 -10.49
CA VAL A 7 -14.69 -6.10 -10.81
C VAL A 7 -14.08 -6.02 -12.18
N SER A 8 -14.69 -5.20 -13.05
CA SER A 8 -14.16 -4.84 -14.36
C SER A 8 -13.94 -3.34 -14.46
N LYS A 9 -12.91 -2.94 -15.20
CA LYS A 9 -12.62 -1.55 -15.49
C LYS A 9 -12.23 -1.37 -16.94
N ARG A 10 -13.04 -0.61 -17.65
CA ARG A 10 -12.75 -0.11 -19.00
C ARG A 10 -12.57 1.39 -18.95
N TYR A 11 -11.48 1.87 -19.52
CA TYR A 11 -11.20 3.29 -19.66
C TYR A 11 -11.87 3.88 -20.92
N ALA A 12 -11.92 5.22 -21.01
CA ALA A 12 -12.59 5.91 -22.12
C ALA A 12 -11.94 5.67 -23.49
N ASP A 13 -10.67 5.27 -23.53
CA ASP A 13 -9.94 4.86 -24.73
C ASP A 13 -10.21 3.38 -25.14
N ASN A 14 -11.20 2.75 -24.53
CA ASN A 14 -11.55 1.33 -24.68
C ASN A 14 -10.49 0.34 -24.14
N THR A 15 -9.54 0.78 -23.33
CA THR A 15 -8.59 -0.12 -22.66
C THR A 15 -9.30 -0.89 -21.54
N ASP A 16 -9.34 -2.21 -21.63
CA ASP A 16 -9.81 -3.10 -20.57
C ASP A 16 -8.66 -3.33 -19.57
N ALA A 17 -8.70 -2.61 -18.46
CA ALA A 17 -7.64 -2.67 -17.45
C ALA A 17 -7.90 -3.74 -16.38
N LEU A 18 -9.18 -4.06 -16.11
CA LEU A 18 -9.59 -5.18 -15.26
C LEU A 18 -10.76 -5.90 -15.92
N ASN A 19 -10.79 -7.23 -15.82
CA ASN A 19 -11.81 -8.07 -16.42
C ASN A 19 -12.29 -9.14 -15.43
N GLY A 20 -13.43 -8.88 -14.79
CA GLY A 20 -14.12 -9.82 -13.90
C GLY A 20 -13.31 -10.26 -12.67
N VAL A 21 -12.45 -9.40 -12.11
CA VAL A 21 -11.60 -9.75 -10.96
C VAL A 21 -12.46 -10.03 -9.74
N SER A 22 -12.36 -11.26 -9.20
CA SER A 22 -12.94 -11.65 -7.93
C SER A 22 -11.82 -12.02 -6.96
N LEU A 23 -11.75 -11.33 -5.82
CA LEU A 23 -10.66 -11.47 -4.88
C LEU A 23 -11.12 -11.18 -3.45
N LEU A 24 -10.79 -12.06 -2.53
CA LEU A 24 -11.01 -11.88 -1.10
C LEU A 24 -9.67 -11.73 -0.38
N ILE A 25 -9.48 -10.62 0.35
CA ILE A 25 -8.34 -10.39 1.24
C ILE A 25 -8.86 -10.35 2.67
N LYS A 26 -8.34 -11.26 3.50
CA LYS A 26 -8.72 -11.39 4.90
C LYS A 26 -8.00 -10.32 5.76
N PRO A 27 -8.57 -9.95 6.92
CA PRO A 27 -7.85 -9.12 7.88
C PRO A 27 -6.52 -9.76 8.31
N LYS A 28 -5.50 -8.91 8.49
CA LYS A 28 -4.14 -9.32 8.91
C LYS A 28 -3.40 -10.21 7.91
N GLU A 29 -3.89 -10.32 6.69
CA GLU A 29 -3.24 -11.07 5.63
C GLU A 29 -2.11 -10.26 5.00
N PHE A 30 -1.03 -10.93 4.59
CA PHE A 30 -0.02 -10.37 3.69
C PHE A 30 -0.22 -10.99 2.33
N VAL A 31 -0.52 -10.16 1.34
CA VAL A 31 -0.76 -10.59 -0.04
C VAL A 31 0.17 -9.87 -0.99
N SER A 32 0.90 -10.63 -1.81
CA SER A 32 1.70 -10.10 -2.91
C SER A 32 0.92 -10.23 -4.22
N ILE A 33 0.68 -9.11 -4.91
CA ILE A 33 0.06 -9.08 -6.24
C ILE A 33 1.15 -8.87 -7.27
N VAL A 34 1.36 -9.85 -8.12
CA VAL A 34 2.43 -9.90 -9.12
C VAL A 34 1.88 -9.88 -10.54
N GLY A 35 2.71 -9.48 -11.49
CA GLY A 35 2.36 -9.45 -12.91
C GLY A 35 3.25 -8.45 -13.65
N HIS A 36 3.31 -8.58 -14.97
CA HIS A 36 4.08 -7.65 -15.82
C HIS A 36 3.52 -6.22 -15.76
N SER A 37 4.27 -5.25 -16.30
CA SER A 37 3.74 -3.89 -16.47
C SER A 37 2.49 -3.93 -17.37
N GLY A 38 1.44 -3.19 -16.96
CA GLY A 38 0.16 -3.22 -17.66
C GLY A 38 -0.78 -4.39 -17.29
N ALA A 39 -0.40 -5.32 -16.40
CA ALA A 39 -1.27 -6.41 -15.96
C ALA A 39 -2.53 -6.00 -15.18
N GLY A 40 -2.71 -4.70 -14.87
CA GLY A 40 -3.87 -4.19 -14.14
C GLY A 40 -3.65 -3.93 -12.65
N LYS A 41 -2.44 -4.20 -12.11
CA LYS A 41 -2.13 -4.08 -10.66
C LYS A 41 -2.48 -2.69 -10.10
N THR A 42 -1.94 -1.64 -10.68
CA THR A 42 -2.20 -0.25 -10.23
C THR A 42 -3.68 0.13 -10.38
N THR A 43 -4.36 -0.34 -11.43
CA THR A 43 -5.81 -0.12 -11.58
C THR A 43 -6.59 -0.83 -10.47
N LEU A 44 -6.20 -2.06 -10.10
CA LEU A 44 -6.79 -2.77 -8.98
C LEU A 44 -6.63 -1.99 -7.67
N LEU A 45 -5.43 -1.44 -7.40
CA LEU A 45 -5.20 -0.61 -6.22
C LEU A 45 -6.05 0.66 -6.22
N LYS A 46 -6.20 1.33 -7.36
CA LYS A 46 -7.09 2.50 -7.51
C LYS A 46 -8.55 2.19 -7.22
N MET A 47 -9.02 0.97 -7.56
CA MET A 47 -10.36 0.52 -7.16
C MET A 47 -10.47 0.43 -5.65
N ILE A 48 -9.49 -0.18 -4.98
CA ILE A 48 -9.46 -0.32 -3.51
C ILE A 48 -9.34 1.04 -2.82
N LEU A 49 -8.56 1.97 -3.35
CA LEU A 49 -8.42 3.34 -2.82
C LEU A 49 -9.64 4.23 -3.09
N ALA A 50 -10.63 3.73 -3.83
CA ALA A 50 -11.76 4.51 -4.31
C ALA A 50 -11.32 5.79 -5.06
N GLU A 51 -10.18 5.74 -5.74
CA GLU A 51 -9.70 6.80 -6.65
C GLU A 51 -10.45 6.75 -7.98
N GLU A 52 -10.77 5.53 -8.43
CA GLU A 52 -11.58 5.28 -9.61
C GLU A 52 -12.72 4.30 -9.30
N LYS A 53 -13.81 4.40 -10.07
CA LYS A 53 -14.94 3.48 -9.94
C LYS A 53 -14.82 2.33 -10.94
N PRO A 54 -15.22 1.10 -10.57
CA PRO A 54 -15.33 0.01 -11.51
C PRO A 54 -16.41 0.33 -12.57
N THR A 55 -16.25 -0.25 -13.76
CA THR A 55 -17.29 -0.22 -14.81
C THR A 55 -18.39 -1.24 -14.49
N GLU A 56 -17.99 -2.39 -13.94
CA GLU A 56 -18.88 -3.45 -13.48
C GLU A 56 -18.33 -4.07 -12.19
N GLY A 57 -19.20 -4.69 -11.41
CA GLY A 57 -18.86 -5.32 -10.15
C GLY A 57 -18.79 -4.35 -8.98
N ASP A 58 -18.51 -4.87 -7.81
CA ASP A 58 -18.49 -4.12 -6.55
C ASP A 58 -17.19 -4.38 -5.78
N VAL A 59 -16.70 -3.35 -5.08
CA VAL A 59 -15.61 -3.48 -4.10
C VAL A 59 -16.18 -3.17 -2.73
N THR A 60 -16.02 -4.09 -1.79
CA THR A 60 -16.54 -3.95 -0.43
C THR A 60 -15.43 -4.05 0.59
N PHE A 61 -15.48 -3.17 1.60
CA PHE A 61 -14.64 -3.23 2.77
C PHE A 61 -15.54 -3.33 4.00
N GLU A 62 -15.37 -4.39 4.81
CA GLU A 62 -16.24 -4.69 5.98
C GLU A 62 -17.74 -4.66 5.64
N ASN A 63 -18.10 -5.26 4.50
CA ASN A 63 -19.46 -5.32 3.95
C ASN A 63 -20.04 -3.96 3.47
N ILE A 64 -19.23 -2.89 3.46
CA ILE A 64 -19.63 -1.60 2.92
C ILE A 64 -19.07 -1.48 1.50
N ASN A 65 -19.93 -1.23 0.49
CA ASN A 65 -19.47 -0.92 -0.86
C ASN A 65 -18.79 0.44 -0.87
N ILE A 66 -17.47 0.43 -1.10
CA ILE A 66 -16.64 1.65 -0.97
C ILE A 66 -16.97 2.72 -2.02
N HIS A 67 -17.49 2.32 -3.19
CA HIS A 67 -17.86 3.26 -4.24
C HIS A 67 -19.26 3.87 -4.06
N LYS A 68 -20.00 3.39 -3.03
CA LYS A 68 -21.30 3.94 -2.61
C LYS A 68 -21.19 4.78 -1.33
N ILE A 69 -20.00 4.90 -0.75
CA ILE A 69 -19.72 5.78 0.40
C ILE A 69 -20.00 7.23 0.00
N ARG A 70 -20.64 7.99 0.88
CA ARG A 70 -20.88 9.42 0.68
C ARG A 70 -19.55 10.19 0.65
N LYS A 71 -19.48 11.26 -0.12
CA LYS A 71 -18.26 12.07 -0.22
C LYS A 71 -17.76 12.61 1.13
N SER A 72 -18.69 12.90 2.06
CA SER A 72 -18.37 13.32 3.44
C SER A 72 -17.57 12.25 4.21
N ASP A 73 -17.87 10.98 3.98
CA ASP A 73 -17.38 9.86 4.75
C ASP A 73 -16.15 9.19 4.07
N MET A 74 -15.83 9.61 2.84
CA MET A 74 -14.72 9.07 2.07
C MET A 74 -13.37 9.30 2.74
N ASN A 75 -13.18 10.42 3.43
CA ASN A 75 -11.94 10.70 4.15
C ASN A 75 -11.74 9.73 5.32
N GLU A 76 -12.80 9.33 6.00
CA GLU A 76 -12.76 8.32 7.07
C GLU A 76 -12.33 6.97 6.51
N TYR A 77 -12.90 6.55 5.38
CA TYR A 77 -12.46 5.33 4.70
C TYR A 77 -10.98 5.37 4.33
N ARG A 78 -10.52 6.48 3.71
CA ARG A 78 -9.11 6.62 3.28
C ARG A 78 -8.12 6.64 4.43
N ARG A 79 -8.50 7.15 5.61
CA ARG A 79 -7.65 7.11 6.81
C ARG A 79 -7.39 5.70 7.31
N ARG A 80 -8.24 4.74 6.97
CA ARG A 80 -8.08 3.32 7.29
C ARG A 80 -7.09 2.61 6.35
N ILE A 81 -6.57 3.31 5.33
CA ILE A 81 -5.64 2.76 4.35
C ILE A 81 -4.38 3.62 4.30
N GLY A 82 -3.24 3.02 4.65
CA GLY A 82 -1.94 3.62 4.43
C GLY A 82 -1.44 3.29 3.02
N THR A 83 -0.83 4.26 2.32
CA THR A 83 -0.29 4.06 0.98
C THR A 83 1.20 4.34 0.92
N VAL A 84 1.93 3.43 0.28
CA VAL A 84 3.37 3.51 0.02
C VAL A 84 3.59 3.39 -1.49
N PHE A 85 4.26 4.37 -2.10
CA PHE A 85 4.48 4.43 -3.55
C PHE A 85 5.97 4.26 -3.90
N GLN A 86 6.24 3.84 -5.13
CA GLN A 86 7.59 3.69 -5.67
C GLN A 86 8.38 5.01 -5.71
N ASP A 87 7.71 6.14 -5.94
CA ASP A 87 8.26 7.50 -6.02
C ASP A 87 8.27 8.25 -4.68
N PHE A 88 8.03 7.53 -3.57
CA PHE A 88 8.00 8.02 -2.18
C PHE A 88 6.94 9.08 -1.88
N ARG A 89 6.65 9.99 -2.79
CA ARG A 89 5.71 11.12 -2.66
C ARG A 89 5.90 11.91 -1.37
N LEU A 90 7.14 12.18 -1.01
CA LEU A 90 7.47 13.01 0.14
C LEU A 90 7.31 14.50 -0.18
N LEU A 91 6.91 15.27 0.83
CA LEU A 91 6.92 16.73 0.79
C LEU A 91 8.38 17.19 0.88
N ALA A 92 8.90 17.78 -0.21
CA ALA A 92 10.33 18.06 -0.38
C ALA A 92 10.84 19.16 0.55
N ASP A 93 9.96 20.05 0.98
CA ASP A 93 10.18 21.19 1.86
C ASP A 93 9.95 20.87 3.34
N LYS A 94 9.67 19.62 3.68
CA LYS A 94 9.42 19.13 5.03
C LYS A 94 10.43 18.05 5.42
N THR A 95 10.84 18.05 6.68
CA THR A 95 11.69 17.01 7.27
C THR A 95 11.00 15.64 7.31
N ALA A 96 11.71 14.59 7.67
CA ALA A 96 11.11 13.26 7.86
C ALA A 96 10.01 13.30 8.94
N TYR A 97 10.26 13.99 10.06
CA TYR A 97 9.28 14.22 11.12
C TYR A 97 8.02 14.90 10.58
N GLU A 98 8.18 16.04 9.90
CA GLU A 98 7.04 16.81 9.37
C GLU A 98 6.28 16.08 8.27
N ASN A 99 6.93 15.23 7.47
CA ASN A 99 6.26 14.36 6.50
C ASN A 99 5.31 13.35 7.18
N VAL A 100 5.72 12.81 8.33
CA VAL A 100 4.88 11.88 9.10
C VAL A 100 3.82 12.65 9.89
N ALA A 101 4.20 13.76 10.54
CA ALA A 101 3.28 14.62 11.28
C ALA A 101 2.12 15.12 10.41
N PHE A 102 2.39 15.49 9.15
CA PHE A 102 1.39 15.94 8.20
C PHE A 102 0.22 14.94 8.01
N ALA A 103 0.51 13.63 8.05
CA ALA A 103 -0.54 12.62 7.95
C ALA A 103 -1.44 12.59 9.20
N MET A 104 -0.89 12.87 10.37
CA MET A 104 -1.65 12.98 11.62
C MET A 104 -2.46 14.28 11.69
N GLU A 105 -1.87 15.40 11.26
CA GLU A 105 -2.56 16.70 11.14
C GLU A 105 -3.77 16.58 10.21
N ALA A 106 -3.59 15.95 9.04
CA ALA A 106 -4.68 15.68 8.09
C ALA A 106 -5.76 14.74 8.66
N ALA A 107 -5.41 13.91 9.63
CA ALA A 107 -6.34 13.07 10.36
C ALA A 107 -7.06 13.82 11.51
N GLY A 108 -6.64 15.05 11.82
CA GLY A 108 -7.20 15.87 12.91
C GLY A 108 -6.68 15.48 14.30
N ARG A 109 -5.46 14.92 14.36
CA ARG A 109 -4.79 14.61 15.62
C ARG A 109 -4.27 15.87 16.30
N THR A 110 -4.19 15.85 17.62
CA THR A 110 -3.66 16.96 18.41
C THR A 110 -2.13 17.03 18.32
N GLU A 111 -1.55 18.20 18.62
CA GLU A 111 -0.09 18.36 18.67
C GLU A 111 0.54 17.42 19.70
N GLU A 112 -0.12 17.18 20.83
CA GLU A 112 0.36 16.25 21.86
C GLU A 112 0.47 14.82 21.34
N GLU A 113 -0.56 14.32 20.62
CA GLU A 113 -0.53 13.01 19.97
C GLU A 113 0.59 12.95 18.91
N ILE A 114 0.75 13.99 18.10
CA ILE A 114 1.79 14.07 17.06
C ILE A 114 3.19 14.00 17.68
N HIS A 115 3.43 14.77 18.74
CA HIS A 115 4.72 14.76 19.46
C HIS A 115 5.01 13.42 20.12
N ALA A 116 4.00 12.70 20.56
CA ALA A 116 4.16 11.37 21.14
C ALA A 116 4.43 10.30 20.08
N ASP A 117 3.61 10.24 19.02
CA ASP A 117 3.57 9.11 18.11
C ASP A 117 4.61 9.17 16.98
N VAL A 118 4.90 10.36 16.43
CA VAL A 118 5.79 10.49 15.27
C VAL A 118 7.21 9.98 15.55
N PRO A 119 7.87 10.30 16.70
CA PRO A 119 9.19 9.75 17.01
C PRO A 119 9.19 8.23 17.08
N HIS A 120 8.18 7.64 17.73
CA HIS A 120 8.05 6.18 17.87
C HIS A 120 7.92 5.47 16.52
N VAL A 121 7.13 6.04 15.60
CA VAL A 121 6.96 5.46 14.27
C VAL A 121 8.24 5.60 13.44
N LEU A 122 8.97 6.71 13.56
CA LEU A 122 10.27 6.87 12.91
C LEU A 122 11.34 5.93 13.47
N GLU A 123 11.33 5.65 14.77
CA GLU A 123 12.18 4.62 15.38
C GLU A 123 11.83 3.21 14.86
N LEU A 124 10.54 2.89 14.70
CA LEU A 124 10.08 1.60 14.18
C LEU A 124 10.64 1.28 12.79
N VAL A 125 10.89 2.31 11.98
CA VAL A 125 11.47 2.20 10.64
C VAL A 125 12.97 2.54 10.59
N ASP A 126 13.66 2.55 11.74
CA ASP A 126 15.10 2.84 11.91
C ASP A 126 15.52 4.24 11.41
N LEU A 127 14.69 5.27 11.64
CA LEU A 127 14.95 6.67 11.27
C LEU A 127 14.98 7.64 12.45
N GLY A 128 15.04 7.15 13.69
CA GLY A 128 15.03 8.00 14.89
C GLY A 128 16.10 9.09 14.87
N THR A 129 17.32 8.79 14.41
CA THR A 129 18.43 9.76 14.34
C THR A 129 18.34 10.73 13.14
N LYS A 130 17.43 10.48 12.20
CA LYS A 130 17.26 11.24 10.95
C LYS A 130 15.93 11.95 10.84
N MET A 131 15.19 12.06 11.93
CA MET A 131 13.85 12.67 11.93
C MET A 131 13.84 14.14 11.47
N HIS A 132 14.94 14.87 11.65
CA HIS A 132 15.06 16.27 11.25
C HIS A 132 15.71 16.47 9.86
N ASN A 133 16.03 15.37 9.15
CA ASN A 133 16.58 15.46 7.81
C ASN A 133 15.47 15.71 6.78
N PHE A 134 15.80 16.55 5.78
CA PHE A 134 14.95 16.75 4.60
C PHE A 134 15.11 15.61 3.59
N PRO A 135 14.12 15.37 2.69
CA PRO A 135 14.19 14.31 1.70
C PRO A 135 15.45 14.33 0.83
N HIS A 136 15.99 15.50 0.48
CA HIS A 136 17.22 15.61 -0.30
C HIS A 136 18.48 15.16 0.44
N GLN A 137 18.43 15.02 1.78
CA GLN A 137 19.52 14.54 2.64
C GLN A 137 19.40 13.02 2.92
N LEU A 138 18.36 12.36 2.42
CA LEU A 138 18.06 10.96 2.65
C LEU A 138 18.36 10.11 1.41
N SER A 139 18.91 8.91 1.63
CA SER A 139 19.03 7.89 0.59
C SER A 139 17.65 7.41 0.10
N GLY A 140 17.60 6.67 -1.01
CA GLY A 140 16.36 6.10 -1.52
C GLY A 140 15.64 5.21 -0.52
N GLY A 141 16.38 4.33 0.17
CA GLY A 141 15.82 3.47 1.21
C GLY A 141 15.29 4.23 2.42
N GLU A 142 15.99 5.30 2.85
CA GLU A 142 15.52 6.16 3.94
C GLU A 142 14.26 6.93 3.56
N LYS A 143 14.18 7.44 2.33
CA LYS A 143 12.94 8.06 1.81
C LYS A 143 11.77 7.09 1.84
N GLN A 144 12.01 5.84 1.45
CA GLN A 144 10.98 4.80 1.50
C GLN A 144 10.55 4.48 2.93
N ARG A 145 11.49 4.45 3.88
CA ARG A 145 11.18 4.29 5.31
C ARG A 145 10.33 5.45 5.85
N VAL A 146 10.59 6.70 5.44
CA VAL A 146 9.73 7.85 5.79
C VAL A 146 8.32 7.68 5.18
N ALA A 147 8.22 7.23 3.93
CA ALA A 147 6.93 6.98 3.29
C ALA A 147 6.13 5.87 4.01
N ILE A 148 6.81 4.81 4.47
CA ILE A 148 6.19 3.76 5.28
C ILE A 148 5.76 4.31 6.64
N ALA A 149 6.62 5.06 7.36
CA ALA A 149 6.28 5.69 8.62
C ALA A 149 5.03 6.56 8.51
N ARG A 150 4.96 7.40 7.47
CA ARG A 150 3.78 8.21 7.15
C ARG A 150 2.52 7.36 6.88
N ALA A 151 2.67 6.21 6.25
CA ALA A 151 1.55 5.33 5.95
C ALA A 151 0.98 4.65 7.20
N ILE A 152 1.82 4.36 8.21
CA ILE A 152 1.41 3.58 9.40
C ILE A 152 1.05 4.44 10.62
N VAL A 153 1.42 5.73 10.65
CA VAL A 153 1.29 6.57 11.84
C VAL A 153 -0.15 6.70 12.36
N ASN A 154 -1.14 6.63 11.47
CA ASN A 154 -2.56 6.62 11.84
C ASN A 154 -3.11 5.22 12.11
N GLN A 155 -2.27 4.19 12.27
CA GLN A 155 -2.64 2.82 12.57
C GLN A 155 -3.72 2.27 11.60
N PRO A 156 -3.45 2.24 10.29
CA PRO A 156 -4.44 1.83 9.30
C PRO A 156 -4.75 0.33 9.39
N ASP A 157 -5.94 -0.06 8.93
CA ASP A 157 -6.32 -1.47 8.81
C ASP A 157 -5.59 -2.18 7.67
N ILE A 158 -5.28 -1.41 6.60
CA ILE A 158 -4.63 -1.91 5.38
C ILE A 158 -3.48 -0.99 5.00
N ILE A 159 -2.36 -1.59 4.61
CA ILE A 159 -1.29 -0.90 3.86
C ILE A 159 -1.32 -1.41 2.42
N ILE A 160 -1.34 -0.48 1.49
CA ILE A 160 -1.14 -0.70 0.07
C ILE A 160 0.24 -0.19 -0.31
N ALA A 161 1.12 -1.09 -0.72
CA ALA A 161 2.47 -0.77 -1.17
C ALA A 161 2.60 -1.05 -2.67
N ASP A 162 2.57 0.01 -3.49
CA ASP A 162 2.66 -0.08 -4.96
C ASP A 162 4.12 0.03 -5.39
N GLU A 163 4.72 -1.11 -5.79
CA GLU A 163 6.11 -1.26 -6.23
C GLU A 163 7.14 -0.60 -5.26
N PRO A 164 7.04 -0.80 -3.92
CA PRO A 164 7.79 -0.01 -2.93
C PRO A 164 9.31 -0.23 -2.99
N THR A 165 9.78 -1.20 -3.76
CA THR A 165 11.19 -1.57 -3.90
C THR A 165 11.75 -1.32 -5.30
N GLY A 166 10.92 -0.80 -6.22
CA GLY A 166 11.28 -0.70 -7.64
C GLY A 166 12.49 0.20 -7.96
N ASN A 167 12.80 1.16 -7.09
CA ASN A 167 13.90 2.11 -7.25
C ASN A 167 15.06 1.86 -6.26
N LEU A 168 15.11 0.69 -5.62
CA LEU A 168 16.06 0.37 -4.57
C LEU A 168 17.00 -0.76 -4.99
N ASP A 169 18.20 -0.76 -4.43
CA ASP A 169 19.11 -1.88 -4.55
C ASP A 169 18.57 -3.14 -3.82
N PRO A 170 19.04 -4.35 -4.19
CA PRO A 170 18.47 -5.60 -3.64
C PRO A 170 18.53 -5.71 -2.11
N LYS A 171 19.60 -5.19 -1.47
CA LYS A 171 19.74 -5.22 -0.01
C LYS A 171 18.72 -4.31 0.65
N THR A 172 18.62 -3.09 0.17
CA THR A 172 17.65 -2.11 0.69
C THR A 172 16.20 -2.57 0.44
N ALA A 173 15.92 -3.16 -0.75
CA ALA A 173 14.63 -3.74 -1.07
C ALA A 173 14.23 -4.82 -0.05
N TYR A 174 15.17 -5.69 0.31
CA TYR A 174 14.96 -6.69 1.36
C TYR A 174 14.60 -6.07 2.71
N GLU A 175 15.35 -5.05 3.14
CA GLU A 175 15.09 -4.34 4.41
C GLU A 175 13.69 -3.71 4.43
N ILE A 176 13.25 -3.08 3.35
CA ILE A 176 11.89 -2.52 3.23
C ILE A 176 10.83 -3.60 3.37
N VAL A 177 11.03 -4.76 2.74
CA VAL A 177 10.10 -5.89 2.85
C VAL A 177 10.03 -6.42 4.29
N GLN A 178 11.16 -6.48 5.01
CA GLN A 178 11.16 -6.88 6.43
C GLN A 178 10.36 -5.91 7.31
N ILE A 179 10.42 -4.60 7.02
CA ILE A 179 9.60 -3.61 7.73
C ILE A 179 8.11 -3.88 7.47
N LEU A 180 7.71 -4.10 6.21
CA LEU A 180 6.32 -4.42 5.87
C LEU A 180 5.84 -5.73 6.53
N LYS A 181 6.71 -6.75 6.65
CA LYS A 181 6.41 -8.00 7.38
C LYS A 181 6.20 -7.73 8.87
N LYS A 182 7.08 -6.95 9.51
CA LYS A 182 6.91 -6.56 10.93
C LYS A 182 5.56 -5.86 11.14
N ILE A 183 5.19 -4.94 10.26
CA ILE A 183 3.91 -4.23 10.33
C ILE A 183 2.74 -5.20 10.19
N ASN A 184 2.83 -6.18 9.30
CA ASN A 184 1.82 -7.22 9.17
C ASN A 184 1.72 -8.11 10.41
N ASP A 185 2.86 -8.49 11.00
CA ASP A 185 2.90 -9.30 12.22
C ASP A 185 2.28 -8.55 13.43
N LEU A 186 2.29 -7.22 13.42
CA LEU A 186 1.58 -6.37 14.38
C LEU A 186 0.06 -6.31 14.13
N GLY A 187 -0.43 -6.89 13.04
CA GLY A 187 -1.86 -7.07 12.78
C GLY A 187 -2.44 -6.21 11.67
N THR A 188 -1.64 -5.44 10.95
CA THR A 188 -2.08 -4.68 9.78
C THR A 188 -2.13 -5.58 8.54
N THR A 189 -3.16 -5.48 7.73
CA THR A 189 -3.23 -6.16 6.42
C THR A 189 -2.27 -5.48 5.44
N VAL A 190 -1.47 -6.25 4.69
CA VAL A 190 -0.53 -5.69 3.70
C VAL A 190 -0.85 -6.22 2.31
N ILE A 191 -1.04 -5.31 1.36
CA ILE A 191 -1.19 -5.57 -0.08
C ILE A 191 0.03 -4.97 -0.77
N LEU A 192 0.90 -5.84 -1.25
CA LEU A 192 2.13 -5.45 -1.95
C LEU A 192 1.99 -5.73 -3.44
N THR A 193 2.19 -4.75 -4.31
CA THR A 193 2.40 -5.01 -5.72
C THR A 193 3.88 -5.02 -6.03
N THR A 194 4.32 -5.97 -6.83
CA THR A 194 5.70 -6.03 -7.31
C THR A 194 5.82 -6.88 -8.56
N HIS A 195 6.85 -6.63 -9.35
CA HIS A 195 7.28 -7.50 -10.45
C HIS A 195 8.58 -8.25 -10.10
N ASN A 196 9.15 -8.03 -8.89
CA ASN A 196 10.37 -8.66 -8.44
C ASN A 196 10.09 -10.01 -7.75
N THR A 197 10.39 -11.10 -8.44
CA THR A 197 10.21 -12.48 -7.96
C THR A 197 10.99 -12.77 -6.68
N GLY A 198 12.22 -12.29 -6.59
CA GLY A 198 13.06 -12.51 -5.41
C GLY A 198 12.49 -11.89 -4.13
N VAL A 199 11.78 -10.78 -4.24
CA VAL A 199 11.03 -10.18 -3.12
C VAL A 199 9.89 -11.09 -2.70
N VAL A 200 9.14 -11.62 -3.65
CA VAL A 200 7.97 -12.48 -3.40
C VAL A 200 8.37 -13.80 -2.72
N ASP A 201 9.39 -14.47 -3.26
CA ASP A 201 9.91 -15.72 -2.72
C ASP A 201 10.38 -15.54 -1.26
N HIS A 202 11.00 -14.39 -0.98
CA HIS A 202 11.49 -14.06 0.35
C HIS A 202 10.34 -13.81 1.36
N ILE A 203 9.23 -13.25 0.90
CA ILE A 203 8.06 -13.02 1.75
C ILE A 203 7.44 -14.35 2.17
N GLY A 204 7.31 -15.33 1.27
CA GLY A 204 6.76 -16.65 1.53
C GLY A 204 5.30 -16.65 1.99
N LYS A 205 4.52 -15.64 1.59
CA LYS A 205 3.09 -15.48 1.90
C LYS A 205 2.26 -15.64 0.63
N ARG A 206 0.95 -15.42 0.69
CA ARG A 206 0.01 -15.54 -0.43
C ARG A 206 0.43 -14.68 -1.62
N VAL A 207 0.37 -15.26 -2.80
CA VAL A 207 0.71 -14.63 -4.08
C VAL A 207 -0.46 -14.71 -5.03
N ILE A 208 -0.82 -13.57 -5.61
CA ILE A 208 -1.85 -13.44 -6.63
C ILE A 208 -1.16 -12.97 -7.90
N SER A 209 -1.21 -13.78 -8.97
CA SER A 209 -0.68 -13.39 -10.27
C SER A 209 -1.77 -12.79 -11.13
N MET A 210 -1.47 -11.63 -11.70
CA MET A 210 -2.34 -10.93 -12.65
C MET A 210 -1.74 -10.90 -14.04
N ARG A 211 -2.61 -11.13 -15.05
CA ARG A 211 -2.28 -11.02 -16.47
C ARG A 211 -3.50 -10.47 -17.23
N ASP A 212 -3.29 -9.46 -18.06
CA ASP A 212 -4.32 -8.87 -18.92
C ASP A 212 -5.62 -8.51 -18.17
N GLY A 213 -5.47 -7.90 -16.99
CA GLY A 213 -6.58 -7.47 -16.13
C GLY A 213 -7.30 -8.60 -15.38
N MET A 214 -6.80 -9.82 -15.43
CA MET A 214 -7.40 -10.99 -14.77
C MET A 214 -6.47 -11.57 -13.68
N VAL A 215 -7.06 -12.20 -12.66
CA VAL A 215 -6.35 -13.07 -11.74
C VAL A 215 -6.17 -14.43 -12.41
N VAL A 216 -4.92 -14.83 -12.66
CA VAL A 216 -4.58 -16.11 -13.31
C VAL A 216 -4.10 -17.17 -12.32
N MET A 217 -3.64 -16.74 -11.15
CA MET A 217 -3.22 -17.65 -10.07
C MET A 217 -3.46 -16.98 -8.72
N ASP A 218 -3.84 -17.78 -7.73
CA ASP A 218 -3.97 -17.39 -6.34
C ASP A 218 -3.42 -18.54 -5.49
N SER A 219 -2.27 -18.34 -4.86
CA SER A 219 -1.53 -19.39 -4.11
C SER A 219 -1.25 -18.94 -2.68
N ASP A 220 -1.61 -19.75 -1.70
CA ASP A 220 -1.36 -19.49 -0.27
C ASP A 220 0.13 -19.56 0.11
N LYS A 221 0.96 -20.20 -0.71
CA LYS A 221 2.40 -20.33 -0.51
C LYS A 221 3.11 -19.70 -1.69
N GLY A 222 4.04 -18.80 -1.41
CA GLY A 222 4.77 -17.95 -2.35
C GLY A 222 5.51 -18.65 -3.50
N GLU A 223 4.82 -19.48 -4.27
CA GLU A 223 5.34 -20.06 -5.49
C GLU A 223 4.93 -19.16 -6.66
N PHE A 224 5.92 -18.53 -7.26
CA PHE A 224 5.74 -17.74 -8.47
C PHE A 224 5.91 -18.66 -9.68
N VAL A 225 4.81 -18.98 -10.36
CA VAL A 225 4.85 -19.63 -11.68
C VAL A 225 4.61 -18.54 -12.72
N VAL A 226 5.62 -18.32 -13.57
CA VAL A 226 5.58 -17.36 -14.70
C VAL A 226 4.65 -17.88 -15.80
#